data_880426292d361211ddff91381943bf27
#
_entry.id   880426292d361211ddff91381943bf27
#
_cell.length_a   1.000
_cell.length_b   1.000
_cell.length_c   1.000
_cell.angle_alpha   90.00
_cell.angle_beta   90.00
_cell.angle_gamma   90.00
#
_symmetry.space_group_name_H-M   'P 1'
#
loop_
_entity.id
_entity.type
_entity.pdbx_description
1 polymer ?
#
loop_
_entity_poly.entity_id
_entity_poly.type
_entity_poly.pdbx_seq_one_letter_code
_entity_poly.pdbx_strand_id
1 'polypeptide(L)'
;MTRIVFIIIGLVFLSACKKDQTTFQPSPYFLEIPDHFPDMIIPSDNPMTMEGVELGRWLFYEKRLSGNDSMSCASCHLAQHGFSDPNKYSTGIDGIAGTRNSMALINLGWDNFFFWDGRASTLEKQILEPVINPIELHQSWPDAIYKLNLDIAYRNRFFKAFGEPGIDSVKAAK
;
A
#
# COMPACT_ATOMS: atom_id res chain seq x y z
N MET A 1 -21.01 79.18 11.56
CA MET A 1 -19.73 78.45 11.62
C MET A 1 -20.08 76.93 11.68
N THR A 2 -20.13 76.29 10.52
CA THR A 2 -20.59 74.88 10.37
C THR A 2 -19.36 74.01 10.30
N ARG A 3 -19.19 73.08 11.31
CA ARG A 3 -18.11 72.12 11.32
C ARG A 3 -18.53 70.91 10.52
N ILE A 4 -17.84 70.65 9.40
CA ILE A 4 -17.98 69.43 8.59
C ILE A 4 -17.12 68.36 9.24
N VAL A 5 -17.77 67.30 9.72
CA VAL A 5 -17.09 66.08 10.25
C VAL A 5 -16.93 65.10 9.09
N PHE A 6 -15.70 64.85 8.64
CA PHE A 6 -15.37 63.83 7.68
C PHE A 6 -15.31 62.51 8.39
N ILE A 7 -16.27 61.60 8.11
CA ILE A 7 -16.23 60.21 8.53
C ILE A 7 -15.45 59.46 7.46
N ILE A 8 -14.22 59.05 7.78
CA ILE A 8 -13.42 58.13 6.93
C ILE A 8 -13.91 56.73 7.21
N ILE A 9 -14.68 56.13 6.30
CA ILE A 9 -15.05 54.71 6.33
C ILE A 9 -13.86 53.92 5.78
N GLY A 10 -13.08 53.32 6.68
CA GLY A 10 -12.03 52.42 6.32
C GLY A 10 -12.63 51.08 5.81
N LEU A 11 -12.59 50.84 4.51
CA LEU A 11 -12.89 49.53 3.92
C LEU A 11 -11.77 48.56 4.29
N VAL A 12 -12.02 47.70 5.28
CA VAL A 12 -11.15 46.57 5.59
C VAL A 12 -11.42 45.49 4.54
N PHE A 13 -10.55 45.38 3.55
CA PHE A 13 -10.52 44.24 2.64
C PHE A 13 -10.05 42.99 3.42
N LEU A 14 -11.00 42.20 3.88
CA LEU A 14 -10.72 40.82 4.32
C LEU A 14 -10.37 40.00 3.08
N SER A 15 -9.09 39.95 2.74
CA SER A 15 -8.56 38.96 1.81
C SER A 15 -8.75 37.60 2.44
N ALA A 16 -9.89 36.97 2.19
CA ALA A 16 -10.08 35.55 2.49
C ALA A 16 -9.07 34.79 1.63
N CYS A 17 -7.95 34.38 2.23
CA CYS A 17 -7.10 33.34 1.65
C CYS A 17 -8.00 32.12 1.43
N LYS A 18 -8.51 31.91 0.22
CA LYS A 18 -9.00 30.64 -0.20
C LYS A 18 -7.79 29.69 -0.11
N LYS A 19 -7.77 28.87 0.94
CA LYS A 19 -6.91 27.69 0.96
C LYS A 19 -7.32 26.89 -0.28
N ASP A 20 -6.50 26.89 -1.32
CA ASP A 20 -6.65 25.96 -2.42
C ASP A 20 -6.67 24.57 -1.78
N GLN A 21 -7.86 24.02 -1.67
CA GLN A 21 -8.02 22.59 -1.40
C GLN A 21 -7.53 21.91 -2.68
N THR A 22 -6.23 21.64 -2.75
CA THR A 22 -5.70 20.69 -3.73
C THR A 22 -6.47 19.41 -3.52
N THR A 23 -7.47 19.21 -4.38
CA THR A 23 -8.24 17.96 -4.40
C THR A 23 -7.22 16.86 -4.66
N PHE A 24 -7.17 15.89 -3.76
CA PHE A 24 -6.35 14.70 -3.95
C PHE A 24 -6.74 14.06 -5.29
N GLN A 25 -5.79 13.95 -6.19
CA GLN A 25 -5.95 13.28 -7.47
C GLN A 25 -4.70 12.44 -7.72
N PRO A 26 -4.76 11.13 -7.42
CA PRO A 26 -3.66 10.24 -7.72
C PRO A 26 -3.49 10.09 -9.23
N SER A 27 -2.27 9.92 -9.66
CA SER A 27 -1.91 9.76 -11.08
C SER A 27 -2.31 8.36 -11.56
N PRO A 28 -3.13 8.20 -12.62
CA PRO A 28 -3.46 6.88 -13.13
C PRO A 28 -2.21 6.09 -13.53
N TYR A 29 -2.15 4.82 -13.20
CA TYR A 29 -1.14 3.89 -13.67
C TYR A 29 -1.72 3.04 -14.80
N PHE A 30 -1.08 3.07 -15.96
CA PHE A 30 -1.49 2.27 -17.11
C PHE A 30 -0.58 1.06 -17.25
N LEU A 31 -1.16 -0.11 -17.12
CA LEU A 31 -0.47 -1.37 -17.39
C LEU A 31 -0.58 -1.71 -18.87
N GLU A 32 0.54 -1.95 -19.54
CA GLU A 32 0.54 -2.47 -20.90
C GLU A 32 0.17 -3.96 -20.87
N ILE A 33 -1.04 -4.26 -21.32
CA ILE A 33 -1.56 -5.62 -21.39
C ILE A 33 -1.41 -6.09 -22.85
N PRO A 34 -0.78 -7.25 -23.11
CA PRO A 34 -0.70 -7.79 -24.47
C PRO A 34 -2.09 -8.09 -25.05
N ASP A 35 -2.29 -7.84 -26.33
CA ASP A 35 -3.58 -7.97 -27.02
C ASP A 35 -4.26 -9.35 -26.89
N HIS A 36 -3.49 -10.40 -26.64
CA HIS A 36 -3.99 -11.77 -26.47
C HIS A 36 -4.40 -12.11 -25.01
N PHE A 37 -4.20 -11.19 -24.06
CA PHE A 37 -4.68 -11.35 -22.70
C PHE A 37 -6.12 -10.80 -22.58
N PRO A 38 -6.95 -11.41 -21.73
CA PRO A 38 -8.26 -10.85 -21.43
C PRO A 38 -8.12 -9.54 -20.62
N ASP A 39 -9.18 -8.74 -20.60
CA ASP A 39 -9.23 -7.55 -19.76
C ASP A 39 -9.04 -7.91 -18.29
N MET A 40 -8.16 -7.18 -17.60
CA MET A 40 -7.93 -7.35 -16.18
C MET A 40 -9.03 -6.64 -15.36
N ILE A 41 -9.62 -7.35 -14.39
CA ILE A 41 -10.62 -6.76 -13.51
C ILE A 41 -9.90 -6.01 -12.38
N ILE A 42 -9.96 -4.67 -12.43
CA ILE A 42 -9.41 -3.81 -11.39
C ILE A 42 -10.53 -3.45 -10.41
N PRO A 43 -10.37 -3.71 -9.09
CA PRO A 43 -11.36 -3.34 -8.09
C PRO A 43 -11.63 -1.84 -8.10
N SER A 44 -12.90 -1.43 -8.08
CA SER A 44 -13.29 -0.02 -8.13
C SER A 44 -12.85 0.79 -6.90
N ASP A 45 -12.65 0.12 -5.78
CA ASP A 45 -12.17 0.69 -4.52
C ASP A 45 -10.65 0.60 -4.33
N ASN A 46 -9.94 0.02 -5.34
CA ASN A 46 -8.48 -0.05 -5.40
C ASN A 46 -7.99 0.20 -6.84
N PRO A 47 -8.19 1.42 -7.39
CA PRO A 47 -7.75 1.74 -8.73
C PRO A 47 -6.22 1.76 -8.81
N MET A 48 -5.67 1.37 -9.96
CA MET A 48 -4.23 1.43 -10.19
C MET A 48 -3.76 2.86 -10.34
N THR A 49 -2.87 3.28 -9.44
CA THR A 49 -2.26 4.61 -9.44
C THR A 49 -0.74 4.52 -9.35
N MET A 50 -0.03 5.52 -9.87
CA MET A 50 1.44 5.59 -9.78
C MET A 50 1.91 5.55 -8.33
N GLU A 51 1.21 6.30 -7.47
CA GLU A 51 1.53 6.41 -6.04
C GLU A 51 1.23 5.11 -5.29
N GLY A 52 0.14 4.41 -5.63
CA GLY A 52 -0.20 3.10 -5.08
C GLY A 52 0.81 2.03 -5.48
N VAL A 53 1.17 1.96 -6.76
CA VAL A 53 2.17 1.01 -7.27
C VAL A 53 3.55 1.27 -6.64
N GLU A 54 3.94 2.54 -6.47
CA GLU A 54 5.19 2.89 -5.78
C GLU A 54 5.14 2.47 -4.32
N LEU A 55 4.05 2.75 -3.60
CA LEU A 55 3.87 2.35 -2.20
C LEU A 55 3.91 0.81 -2.06
N GLY A 56 3.19 0.07 -2.90
CA GLY A 56 3.19 -1.39 -2.91
C GLY A 56 4.59 -1.97 -3.11
N ARG A 57 5.39 -1.36 -4.00
CA ARG A 57 6.80 -1.75 -4.19
C ARG A 57 7.61 -1.54 -2.91
N TRP A 58 7.44 -0.44 -2.21
CA TRP A 58 8.14 -0.21 -0.94
C TRP A 58 7.71 -1.22 0.13
N LEU A 59 6.41 -1.50 0.25
CA LEU A 59 5.89 -2.48 1.20
C LEU A 59 6.38 -3.91 0.91
N PHE A 60 6.50 -4.29 -0.36
CA PHE A 60 7.02 -5.61 -0.76
C PHE A 60 8.44 -5.88 -0.25
N TYR A 61 9.29 -4.84 -0.13
CA TYR A 61 10.65 -4.94 0.41
C TYR A 61 10.75 -4.51 1.88
N GLU A 62 9.64 -4.18 2.55
CA GLU A 62 9.64 -3.63 3.89
C GLU A 62 9.80 -4.72 4.96
N LYS A 63 10.92 -4.69 5.66
CA LYS A 63 11.25 -5.70 6.68
C LYS A 63 10.49 -5.52 7.99
N ARG A 64 9.99 -4.32 8.30
CA ARG A 64 9.16 -4.06 9.49
C ARG A 64 7.82 -4.75 9.46
N LEU A 65 7.45 -5.37 8.32
CA LEU A 65 6.32 -6.28 8.21
C LEU A 65 6.61 -7.66 8.81
N SER A 66 7.84 -7.93 9.28
CA SER A 66 8.18 -9.11 10.06
C SER A 66 8.43 -8.76 11.53
N GLY A 67 8.20 -9.72 12.43
CA GLY A 67 8.24 -9.52 13.88
C GLY A 67 9.59 -9.03 14.39
N ASN A 68 10.67 -9.51 13.79
CA ASN A 68 12.05 -9.16 14.14
C ASN A 68 12.76 -8.23 13.13
N ASP A 69 12.04 -7.64 12.19
CA ASP A 69 12.53 -6.73 11.15
C ASP A 69 13.62 -7.34 10.22
N SER A 70 13.66 -8.67 10.08
CA SER A 70 14.70 -9.35 9.30
C SER A 70 14.27 -9.70 7.87
N MET A 71 12.99 -9.99 7.65
CA MET A 71 12.44 -10.48 6.39
C MET A 71 11.33 -9.57 5.84
N SER A 72 11.14 -9.65 4.55
CA SER A 72 10.04 -9.01 3.80
C SER A 72 9.41 -10.01 2.84
N CYS A 73 8.37 -9.62 2.10
CA CYS A 73 7.80 -10.45 1.03
C CYS A 73 8.87 -10.89 0.01
N ALA A 74 9.79 -9.97 -0.33
CA ALA A 74 10.90 -10.24 -1.24
C ALA A 74 11.87 -11.31 -0.73
N SER A 75 11.83 -11.70 0.55
CA SER A 75 12.70 -12.75 1.09
C SER A 75 12.30 -14.16 0.62
N CYS A 76 11.01 -14.36 0.29
CA CYS A 76 10.47 -15.62 -0.20
C CYS A 76 9.96 -15.52 -1.65
N HIS A 77 9.74 -14.32 -2.16
CA HIS A 77 9.32 -14.06 -3.53
C HIS A 77 10.44 -13.35 -4.30
N LEU A 78 11.43 -14.15 -4.73
CA LEU A 78 12.66 -13.66 -5.33
C LEU A 78 12.47 -13.33 -6.81
N ALA A 79 12.76 -12.08 -7.21
CA ALA A 79 12.55 -11.60 -8.58
C ALA A 79 13.27 -12.45 -9.64
N GLN A 80 14.49 -12.90 -9.36
CA GLN A 80 15.28 -13.75 -10.25
C GLN A 80 14.74 -15.18 -10.41
N HIS A 81 13.73 -15.56 -9.60
CA HIS A 81 13.05 -16.85 -9.67
C HIS A 81 11.55 -16.71 -10.00
N GLY A 82 11.18 -15.65 -10.78
CA GLY A 82 9.79 -15.37 -11.13
C GLY A 82 8.94 -15.01 -9.90
N PHE A 83 9.55 -14.32 -8.93
CA PHE A 83 8.92 -13.98 -7.64
C PHE A 83 8.41 -15.21 -6.86
N SER A 84 9.14 -16.33 -6.94
CA SER A 84 8.95 -17.54 -6.15
C SER A 84 10.22 -17.86 -5.35
N ASP A 85 10.20 -18.89 -4.51
CA ASP A 85 11.39 -19.40 -3.79
C ASP A 85 11.96 -20.62 -4.56
N PRO A 86 13.28 -20.66 -4.85
CA PRO A 86 13.91 -21.82 -5.46
C PRO A 86 13.94 -23.04 -4.54
N ASN A 87 13.82 -22.85 -3.23
CA ASN A 87 13.72 -23.93 -2.27
C ASN A 87 12.33 -24.57 -2.30
N LYS A 88 12.25 -25.86 -2.00
CA LYS A 88 10.97 -26.57 -1.92
C LYS A 88 10.00 -25.91 -0.94
N TYR A 89 10.50 -25.43 0.19
CA TYR A 89 9.76 -24.71 1.22
C TYR A 89 10.54 -23.47 1.66
N SER A 90 9.85 -22.35 1.78
CA SER A 90 10.42 -21.15 2.37
C SER A 90 10.53 -21.28 3.88
N THR A 91 11.49 -20.58 4.48
CA THR A 91 11.72 -20.57 5.93
C THR A 91 11.40 -19.18 6.45
N GLY A 92 10.55 -19.08 7.46
CA GLY A 92 10.18 -17.82 8.10
C GLY A 92 11.20 -17.32 9.11
N ILE A 93 10.85 -16.20 9.78
CA ILE A 93 11.78 -15.48 10.69
C ILE A 93 12.26 -16.31 11.88
N ASP A 94 11.49 -17.29 12.32
CA ASP A 94 11.82 -18.18 13.45
C ASP A 94 12.58 -19.44 13.02
N GLY A 95 13.02 -19.51 11.76
CA GLY A 95 13.75 -20.66 11.22
C GLY A 95 12.84 -21.87 10.94
N ILE A 96 11.52 -21.70 10.98
CA ILE A 96 10.56 -22.77 10.73
C ILE A 96 10.24 -22.82 9.24
N ALA A 97 10.43 -24.00 8.63
CA ALA A 97 10.08 -24.20 7.23
C ALA A 97 8.56 -24.33 7.05
N GLY A 98 8.04 -23.70 6.01
CA GLY A 98 6.66 -23.87 5.56
C GLY A 98 6.39 -25.27 5.03
N THR A 99 5.14 -25.56 4.68
CA THR A 99 4.71 -26.86 4.15
C THR A 99 4.45 -26.84 2.64
N ARG A 100 4.50 -25.65 2.02
CA ARG A 100 4.29 -25.43 0.59
C ARG A 100 5.33 -24.45 0.06
N ASN A 101 5.62 -24.51 -1.24
CA ASN A 101 6.48 -23.55 -1.91
C ASN A 101 5.80 -22.19 -1.98
N SER A 102 6.58 -21.09 -1.95
CA SER A 102 6.09 -19.75 -2.23
C SER A 102 5.62 -19.66 -3.68
N MET A 103 4.38 -19.27 -3.89
CA MET A 103 3.79 -19.12 -5.22
C MET A 103 4.49 -18.01 -6.00
N ALA A 104 4.61 -18.19 -7.32
CA ALA A 104 5.09 -17.13 -8.18
C ALA A 104 4.09 -15.95 -8.19
N LEU A 105 4.58 -14.72 -8.03
CA LEU A 105 3.76 -13.51 -8.08
C LEU A 105 3.77 -12.93 -9.49
N ILE A 106 3.25 -13.69 -10.45
CA ILE A 106 3.13 -13.30 -11.86
C ILE A 106 1.68 -13.43 -12.30
N ASN A 107 1.20 -12.49 -13.09
CA ASN A 107 -0.15 -12.46 -13.68
C ASN A 107 -1.31 -12.55 -12.66
N LEU A 108 -1.09 -12.15 -11.41
CA LEU A 108 -2.08 -12.25 -10.34
C LEU A 108 -3.37 -11.46 -10.60
N GLY A 109 -3.33 -10.45 -11.47
CA GLY A 109 -4.51 -9.66 -11.83
C GLY A 109 -5.59 -10.45 -12.61
N TRP A 110 -5.27 -11.64 -13.10
CA TRP A 110 -6.20 -12.54 -13.79
C TRP A 110 -6.62 -13.74 -12.94
N ASP A 111 -6.05 -13.89 -11.72
CA ASP A 111 -6.42 -14.95 -10.80
C ASP A 111 -7.71 -14.60 -10.04
N ASN A 112 -8.55 -15.63 -9.81
CA ASN A 112 -9.79 -15.49 -9.05
C ASN A 112 -9.68 -16.01 -7.62
N PHE A 113 -8.63 -16.77 -7.31
CA PHE A 113 -8.39 -17.36 -6.02
C PHE A 113 -6.90 -17.39 -5.72
N PHE A 114 -6.54 -17.16 -4.46
CA PHE A 114 -5.16 -17.05 -4.02
C PHE A 114 -4.83 -18.10 -2.98
N PHE A 115 -3.55 -18.36 -2.73
CA PHE A 115 -2.97 -19.54 -2.14
C PHE A 115 -3.15 -20.83 -2.99
N TRP A 116 -2.31 -21.82 -2.77
CA TRP A 116 -2.36 -23.12 -3.47
C TRP A 116 -3.70 -23.85 -3.33
N ASP A 117 -4.47 -23.55 -2.29
CA ASP A 117 -5.78 -24.13 -1.98
C ASP A 117 -6.96 -23.20 -2.30
N GLY A 118 -6.67 -22.02 -2.82
CA GLY A 118 -7.73 -21.07 -3.25
C GLY A 118 -8.54 -20.44 -2.10
N ARG A 119 -8.03 -20.50 -0.85
CA ARG A 119 -8.80 -20.05 0.32
C ARG A 119 -9.02 -18.53 0.40
N ALA A 120 -8.18 -17.74 -0.24
CA ALA A 120 -8.38 -16.29 -0.32
C ALA A 120 -9.05 -15.92 -1.64
N SER A 121 -10.15 -15.17 -1.55
CA SER A 121 -10.97 -14.75 -2.70
C SER A 121 -10.50 -13.45 -3.35
N THR A 122 -9.56 -12.73 -2.74
CA THR A 122 -8.92 -11.53 -3.29
C THR A 122 -7.46 -11.47 -2.88
N LEU A 123 -6.66 -10.71 -3.63
CA LEU A 123 -5.25 -10.53 -3.34
C LEU A 123 -5.06 -9.77 -2.02
N GLU A 124 -5.92 -8.80 -1.72
CA GLU A 124 -5.89 -8.04 -0.46
C GLU A 124 -6.07 -8.96 0.75
N LYS A 125 -6.98 -9.94 0.67
CA LYS A 125 -7.16 -10.93 1.74
C LYS A 125 -5.94 -11.84 1.87
N GLN A 126 -5.35 -12.24 0.74
CA GLN A 126 -4.16 -13.08 0.75
C GLN A 126 -2.98 -12.39 1.44
N ILE A 127 -2.71 -11.12 1.10
CA ILE A 127 -1.56 -10.36 1.62
C ILE A 127 -1.61 -10.21 3.16
N LEU A 128 -2.80 -10.19 3.76
CA LEU A 128 -2.94 -10.03 5.21
C LEU A 128 -2.43 -11.24 6.00
N GLU A 129 -2.47 -12.45 5.44
CA GLU A 129 -2.15 -13.69 6.16
C GLU A 129 -0.66 -13.92 6.41
N PRO A 130 0.26 -13.77 5.44
CA PRO A 130 1.69 -14.02 5.64
C PRO A 130 2.31 -13.17 6.76
N VAL A 131 1.81 -11.95 6.96
CA VAL A 131 2.30 -11.05 8.02
C VAL A 131 2.03 -11.65 9.40
N ILE A 132 0.84 -12.19 9.63
CA ILE A 132 0.44 -12.72 10.94
C ILE A 132 0.80 -14.19 11.12
N ASN A 133 1.22 -14.87 10.07
CA ASN A 133 1.52 -16.30 10.12
C ASN A 133 2.80 -16.56 10.95
N PRO A 134 2.71 -17.34 12.05
CA PRO A 134 3.86 -17.58 12.94
C PRO A 134 5.00 -18.37 12.29
N ILE A 135 4.76 -19.07 11.19
CA ILE A 135 5.80 -19.77 10.43
C ILE A 135 6.33 -18.96 9.24
N GLU A 136 5.90 -17.70 9.06
CA GLU A 136 6.34 -16.79 8.00
C GLU A 136 6.92 -15.50 8.60
N LEU A 137 6.17 -14.39 8.59
CA LEU A 137 6.66 -13.09 9.08
C LEU A 137 6.40 -12.87 10.58
N HIS A 138 5.53 -13.65 11.20
CA HIS A 138 5.25 -13.69 12.65
C HIS A 138 5.13 -12.30 13.28
N GLN A 139 4.33 -11.43 12.68
CA GLN A 139 4.11 -10.05 13.10
C GLN A 139 2.61 -9.83 13.37
N SER A 140 2.27 -8.91 14.26
CA SER A 140 0.89 -8.42 14.36
C SER A 140 0.69 -7.19 13.45
N TRP A 141 -0.49 -7.07 12.83
CA TRP A 141 -0.81 -5.87 12.05
C TRP A 141 -0.76 -4.58 12.88
N PRO A 142 -1.25 -4.53 14.13
CA PRO A 142 -1.10 -3.34 14.97
C PRO A 142 0.36 -2.92 15.14
N ASP A 143 1.28 -3.84 15.40
CA ASP A 143 2.70 -3.52 15.58
C ASP A 143 3.37 -3.13 14.26
N ALA A 144 3.07 -3.81 13.15
CA ALA A 144 3.55 -3.43 11.84
C ALA A 144 3.12 -1.99 11.48
N ILE A 145 1.84 -1.67 11.65
CA ILE A 145 1.30 -0.34 11.41
C ILE A 145 1.91 0.70 12.34
N TYR A 146 2.11 0.37 13.62
CA TYR A 146 2.81 1.25 14.56
C TYR A 146 4.22 1.58 14.07
N LYS A 147 5.02 0.57 13.68
CA LYS A 147 6.37 0.75 13.16
C LYS A 147 6.38 1.62 11.88
N LEU A 148 5.46 1.41 10.95
CA LEU A 148 5.36 2.21 9.74
C LEU A 148 4.95 3.67 10.03
N ASN A 149 4.07 3.90 11.01
CA ASN A 149 3.65 5.24 11.42
C ASN A 149 4.77 6.06 12.08
N LEU A 150 5.80 5.44 12.63
CA LEU A 150 6.97 6.15 13.15
C LEU A 150 7.80 6.80 12.02
N ASP A 151 7.67 6.30 10.79
CA ASP A 151 8.42 6.77 9.64
C ASP A 151 7.64 7.82 8.83
N ILE A 152 8.14 9.06 8.82
CA ILE A 152 7.54 10.16 8.05
C ILE A 152 7.46 9.85 6.55
N ALA A 153 8.44 9.07 6.02
CA ALA A 153 8.45 8.71 4.61
C ALA A 153 7.27 7.79 4.27
N TYR A 154 6.94 6.83 5.15
CA TYR A 154 5.75 5.98 4.96
C TYR A 154 4.46 6.76 5.12
N ARG A 155 4.32 7.61 6.14
CA ARG A 155 3.13 8.47 6.27
C ARG A 155 2.88 9.29 5.00
N ASN A 156 3.94 9.85 4.43
CA ASN A 156 3.84 10.63 3.19
C ASN A 156 3.47 9.78 1.98
N ARG A 157 4.01 8.55 1.85
CA ARG A 157 3.66 7.63 0.76
C ARG A 157 2.20 7.20 0.84
N PHE A 158 1.73 6.81 2.03
CA PHE A 158 0.33 6.46 2.23
C PHE A 158 -0.60 7.65 1.93
N PHE A 159 -0.24 8.85 2.39
CA PHE A 159 -1.01 10.04 2.07
C PHE A 159 -1.07 10.32 0.56
N LYS A 160 0.04 10.15 -0.16
CA LYS A 160 0.08 10.29 -1.62
C LYS A 160 -0.76 9.22 -2.35
N ALA A 161 -0.81 8.01 -1.84
CA ALA A 161 -1.58 6.92 -2.45
C ALA A 161 -3.08 7.02 -2.17
N PHE A 162 -3.48 7.45 -0.96
CA PHE A 162 -4.88 7.40 -0.51
C PHE A 162 -5.55 8.77 -0.26
N GLY A 163 -4.79 9.86 -0.23
CA GLY A 163 -5.31 11.23 -0.03
C GLY A 163 -5.74 11.56 1.39
N GLU A 164 -5.61 10.63 2.31
CA GLU A 164 -5.99 10.82 3.71
C GLU A 164 -4.88 10.36 4.66
N PRO A 165 -4.76 10.99 5.84
CA PRO A 165 -3.74 10.60 6.80
C PRO A 165 -4.06 9.24 7.44
N GLY A 166 -3.01 8.63 7.99
CA GLY A 166 -3.09 7.37 8.71
C GLY A 166 -2.76 6.16 7.83
N ILE A 167 -2.10 5.21 8.49
CA ILE A 167 -1.74 3.90 7.94
C ILE A 167 -2.58 2.86 8.66
N ASP A 168 -3.18 1.95 7.93
CA ASP A 168 -3.88 0.78 8.46
C ASP A 168 -3.61 -0.44 7.57
N SER A 169 -4.02 -1.62 8.04
CA SER A 169 -3.77 -2.88 7.32
C SER A 169 -4.58 -3.00 6.03
N VAL A 170 -5.74 -2.34 5.94
CA VAL A 170 -6.57 -2.36 4.72
C VAL A 170 -5.87 -1.58 3.62
N LYS A 171 -5.37 -0.36 3.92
CA LYS A 171 -4.57 0.44 2.99
C LYS A 171 -3.25 -0.25 2.63
N ALA A 172 -2.63 -0.96 3.58
CA ALA A 172 -1.40 -1.70 3.31
C ALA A 172 -1.61 -2.92 2.41
N ALA A 173 -2.83 -3.46 2.35
CA ALA A 173 -3.20 -4.58 1.49
C ALA A 173 -3.68 -4.15 0.09
N LYS A 174 -4.09 -2.90 -0.08
CA LYS A 174 -4.46 -2.28 -1.36
C LYS A 174 -3.25 -1.76 -2.12
#